data_b43c08d43e4d627560ac87132fdbc2ac
#
_entry.id   b43c08d43e4d627560ac87132fdbc2ac
#
_cell.length_a   1.000
_cell.length_b   1.000
_cell.length_c   1.000
_cell.angle_alpha   90.00
_cell.angle_beta   90.00
_cell.angle_gamma   90.00
#
_symmetry.space_group_name_H-M   'P 1'
#
loop_
_entity.id
_entity.type
_entity.pdbx_description
1 polymer ?
#
loop_
_entity_poly.entity_id
_entity_poly.type
_entity_poly.pdbx_seq_one_letter_code
_entity_poly.pdbx_strand_id
1 'polypeptide(L)'
;MLTPAQKHFQRVMAERHGKTDEQSDTARTAHEQIMHRLRMDQSALKRVQSDQAKAAMKRQLLPHYEGWIEGTLDGDSGRQDEVIVTLMVWAIDAGDYALAARIGRYVVTHGLLMPDRFNRTAATVLVDEICDPILVQVKADDTTDVTPYLTVLDDVADFTAGSDMPDVVRAKLCKARAFALRNGTTEEQTTALALLRQALTLDAGAGVKKEIERLARVVKKAAAQTGPDGTDSTDGSDGGEGTEGAGDAGGDTAADGAGAGEAATSSDPVVAAIATATKATRKSTTRKPAARKTTAKKTPAAKK
;
A
#
# COMPACT_ATOMS: atom_id res chain seq x y z
N MET A 1 20.70 -17.40 4.15
CA MET A 1 20.82 -16.51 5.34
C MET A 1 22.26 -16.00 5.45
N LEU A 2 22.44 -14.78 5.93
CA LEU A 2 23.78 -14.24 6.22
C LEU A 2 24.35 -14.87 7.48
N THR A 3 25.69 -15.02 7.51
CA THR A 3 26.37 -15.34 8.77
C THR A 3 26.35 -14.12 9.71
N PRO A 4 26.46 -14.31 11.05
CA PRO A 4 26.52 -13.17 11.97
C PRO A 4 27.62 -12.15 11.63
N ALA A 5 28.78 -12.62 11.18
CA ALA A 5 29.88 -11.76 10.75
C ALA A 5 29.54 -10.95 9.50
N GLN A 6 28.88 -11.56 8.51
CA GLN A 6 28.41 -10.85 7.31
C GLN A 6 27.33 -9.81 7.64
N LYS A 7 26.37 -10.13 8.52
CA LYS A 7 25.36 -9.21 8.99
C LYS A 7 26.00 -8.02 9.71
N HIS A 8 26.94 -8.28 10.64
CA HIS A 8 27.66 -7.23 11.34
C HIS A 8 28.46 -6.34 10.39
N PHE A 9 29.18 -6.92 9.43
CA PHE A 9 29.92 -6.16 8.42
C PHE A 9 29.00 -5.25 7.61
N GLN A 10 27.87 -5.76 7.12
CA GLN A 10 26.90 -4.96 6.40
C GLN A 10 26.38 -3.78 7.24
N ARG A 11 26.02 -4.03 8.51
CA ARG A 11 25.54 -3.01 9.44
C ARG A 11 26.56 -1.88 9.62
N VAL A 12 27.79 -2.23 9.95
CA VAL A 12 28.86 -1.23 10.16
C VAL A 12 29.15 -0.44 8.87
N MET A 13 29.12 -1.10 7.71
CA MET A 13 29.38 -0.43 6.44
C MET A 13 28.22 0.48 6.03
N ALA A 14 26.98 0.11 6.29
CA ALA A 14 25.81 0.94 6.04
C ALA A 14 25.82 2.19 6.93
N GLU A 15 26.10 2.03 8.22
CA GLU A 15 26.25 3.14 9.16
C GLU A 15 27.34 4.13 8.73
N ARG A 16 28.51 3.63 8.26
CA ARG A 16 29.60 4.46 7.76
C ARG A 16 29.28 5.12 6.44
N HIS A 17 28.54 4.45 5.56
CA HIS A 17 28.13 5.01 4.26
C HIS A 17 27.34 6.31 4.43
N GLY A 18 26.59 6.43 5.51
CA GLY A 18 25.79 7.61 5.80
C GLY A 18 26.55 8.79 6.41
N LYS A 19 27.62 8.55 7.17
CA LYS A 19 28.19 9.55 8.10
C LYS A 19 29.34 10.40 7.55
N THR A 20 29.92 10.10 6.38
CA THR A 20 31.12 10.81 5.89
C THR A 20 30.93 11.34 4.48
N ASP A 21 31.18 12.65 4.28
CA ASP A 21 31.36 13.24 2.93
C ASP A 21 32.57 12.61 2.21
N GLU A 22 33.60 12.23 2.96
CA GLU A 22 34.70 11.40 2.51
C GLU A 22 34.37 9.93 2.79
N GLN A 23 33.73 9.29 1.82
CA GLN A 23 33.50 7.84 1.89
C GLN A 23 34.86 7.13 1.94
N SER A 24 35.09 6.37 3.00
CA SER A 24 36.22 5.42 2.97
C SER A 24 36.00 4.48 1.79
N ASP A 25 37.07 4.18 1.04
CA ASP A 25 37.00 3.25 -0.09
C ASP A 25 36.31 1.92 0.27
N THR A 26 36.42 1.51 1.51
CA THR A 26 35.79 0.30 2.04
C THR A 26 34.26 0.43 2.11
N ALA A 27 33.74 1.57 2.58
CA ALA A 27 32.29 1.80 2.66
C ALA A 27 31.66 1.93 1.27
N ARG A 28 32.37 2.59 0.33
CA ARG A 28 31.95 2.68 -1.07
C ARG A 28 31.92 1.30 -1.73
N THR A 29 32.94 0.48 -1.55
CA THR A 29 33.00 -0.89 -2.07
C THR A 29 31.87 -1.75 -1.49
N ALA A 30 31.56 -1.61 -0.19
CA ALA A 30 30.45 -2.32 0.42
C ALA A 30 29.09 -1.90 -0.15
N HIS A 31 28.88 -0.60 -0.38
CA HIS A 31 27.68 -0.10 -1.05
C HIS A 31 27.55 -0.63 -2.49
N GLU A 32 28.65 -0.61 -3.26
CA GLU A 32 28.67 -1.18 -4.61
C GLU A 32 28.33 -2.68 -4.62
N GLN A 33 28.79 -3.44 -3.65
CA GLN A 33 28.47 -4.86 -3.50
C GLN A 33 26.98 -5.09 -3.21
N ILE A 34 26.39 -4.32 -2.27
CA ILE A 34 24.98 -4.45 -1.96
C ILE A 34 24.08 -4.02 -3.14
N MET A 35 24.47 -2.97 -3.86
CA MET A 35 23.80 -2.53 -5.08
C MET A 35 23.88 -3.57 -6.18
N HIS A 36 25.05 -4.21 -6.38
CA HIS A 36 25.20 -5.30 -7.35
C HIS A 36 24.27 -6.47 -6.98
N ARG A 37 24.22 -6.87 -5.72
CA ARG A 37 23.31 -7.89 -5.24
C ARG A 37 21.85 -7.52 -5.52
N LEU A 38 21.44 -6.29 -5.18
CA LEU A 38 20.09 -5.80 -5.44
C LEU A 38 19.70 -5.92 -6.92
N ARG A 39 20.59 -5.53 -7.83
CA ARG A 39 20.37 -5.64 -9.28
C ARG A 39 20.22 -7.08 -9.75
N MET A 40 21.01 -8.00 -9.19
CA MET A 40 20.89 -9.43 -9.50
C MET A 40 19.54 -9.99 -9.02
N ASP A 41 19.12 -9.64 -7.81
CA ASP A 41 17.84 -10.08 -7.24
C ASP A 41 16.65 -9.46 -7.99
N GLN A 42 16.72 -8.17 -8.37
CA GLN A 42 15.73 -7.53 -9.23
C GLN A 42 15.63 -8.22 -10.61
N SER A 43 16.78 -8.63 -11.18
CA SER A 43 16.81 -9.36 -12.46
C SER A 43 16.16 -10.74 -12.33
N ALA A 44 16.35 -11.42 -11.21
CA ALA A 44 15.69 -12.69 -10.91
C ALA A 44 14.16 -12.50 -10.74
N LEU A 45 13.74 -11.47 -10.02
CA LEU A 45 12.32 -11.12 -9.85
C LEU A 45 11.62 -10.78 -11.18
N LYS A 46 12.30 -10.13 -12.13
CA LYS A 46 11.74 -9.84 -13.46
C LYS A 46 11.41 -11.10 -14.27
N ARG A 47 12.02 -12.24 -13.99
CA ARG A 47 11.74 -13.54 -14.65
C ARG A 47 10.51 -14.23 -14.09
N VAL A 48 10.07 -13.87 -12.89
CA VAL A 48 8.87 -14.40 -12.24
C VAL A 48 7.68 -13.62 -12.74
N GLN A 49 6.62 -14.32 -13.19
CA GLN A 49 5.42 -13.68 -13.74
C GLN A 49 4.32 -13.48 -12.69
N SER A 50 4.16 -14.46 -11.79
CA SER A 50 3.15 -14.40 -10.73
C SER A 50 3.52 -13.40 -9.64
N ASP A 51 2.62 -12.50 -9.29
CA ASP A 51 2.85 -11.52 -8.22
C ASP A 51 2.93 -12.19 -6.84
N GLN A 52 2.17 -13.26 -6.60
CA GLN A 52 2.30 -14.07 -5.39
C GLN A 52 3.68 -14.73 -5.29
N ALA A 53 4.20 -15.26 -6.41
CA ALA A 53 5.53 -15.84 -6.43
C ALA A 53 6.62 -14.77 -6.26
N LYS A 54 6.45 -13.56 -6.80
CA LYS A 54 7.34 -12.42 -6.53
C LYS A 54 7.32 -12.03 -5.05
N ALA A 55 6.14 -11.94 -4.44
CA ALA A 55 6.00 -11.64 -3.02
C ALA A 55 6.70 -12.70 -2.14
N ALA A 56 6.50 -13.99 -2.45
CA ALA A 56 7.17 -15.09 -1.76
C ALA A 56 8.71 -15.01 -1.92
N MET A 57 9.19 -14.70 -3.12
CA MET A 57 10.63 -14.52 -3.39
C MET A 57 11.19 -13.32 -2.65
N LYS A 58 10.51 -12.17 -2.63
CA LYS A 58 10.94 -10.97 -1.87
C LYS A 58 11.06 -11.28 -0.38
N ARG A 59 10.10 -12.05 0.18
CA ARG A 59 10.16 -12.52 1.59
C ARG A 59 11.40 -13.35 1.89
N GLN A 60 11.86 -14.14 0.91
CA GLN A 60 13.10 -14.93 1.05
C GLN A 60 14.37 -14.08 0.87
N LEU A 61 14.31 -13.01 0.09
CA LEU A 61 15.45 -12.14 -0.19
C LEU A 61 15.70 -11.09 0.91
N LEU A 62 14.66 -10.54 1.52
CA LEU A 62 14.75 -9.49 2.55
C LEU A 62 15.75 -9.79 3.68
N PRO A 63 15.82 -11.01 4.25
CA PRO A 63 16.79 -11.34 5.31
C PRO A 63 18.26 -11.19 4.86
N HIS A 64 18.54 -11.17 3.58
CA HIS A 64 19.90 -10.95 3.08
C HIS A 64 20.34 -9.48 3.16
N TYR A 65 19.42 -8.57 3.38
CA TYR A 65 19.65 -7.13 3.48
C TYR A 65 19.49 -6.61 4.91
N GLU A 66 19.15 -7.48 5.87
CA GLU A 66 18.86 -7.11 7.26
C GLU A 66 19.99 -6.27 7.89
N GLY A 67 21.26 -6.67 7.69
CA GLY A 67 22.40 -5.91 8.18
C GLY A 67 22.51 -4.50 7.57
N TRP A 68 22.18 -4.36 6.28
CA TRP A 68 22.18 -3.05 5.61
C TRP A 68 21.04 -2.17 6.12
N ILE A 69 19.82 -2.73 6.28
CA ILE A 69 18.67 -2.02 6.82
C ILE A 69 18.99 -1.51 8.23
N GLU A 70 19.44 -2.38 9.13
CA GLU A 70 19.77 -2.00 10.51
C GLU A 70 20.85 -0.91 10.55
N GLY A 71 21.95 -1.09 9.79
CA GLY A 71 23.01 -0.10 9.77
C GLY A 71 22.59 1.26 9.22
N THR A 72 21.71 1.30 8.21
CA THR A 72 21.17 2.55 7.67
C THR A 72 20.27 3.26 8.67
N LEU A 73 19.36 2.51 9.33
CA LEU A 73 18.45 3.06 10.31
C LEU A 73 19.18 3.53 11.58
N ASP A 74 20.14 2.74 12.08
CA ASP A 74 20.94 3.10 13.27
C ASP A 74 21.88 4.29 13.00
N GLY A 75 22.37 4.38 11.74
CA GLY A 75 23.22 5.47 11.30
C GLY A 75 22.50 6.83 11.20
N ASP A 76 21.22 6.78 10.93
CA ASP A 76 20.26 7.91 10.85
C ASP A 76 20.79 9.13 10.07
N SER A 77 21.49 8.87 8.96
CA SER A 77 22.20 9.91 8.22
C SER A 77 21.33 10.72 7.26
N GLY A 78 20.17 10.21 6.88
CA GLY A 78 19.29 10.82 5.89
C GLY A 78 19.85 10.85 4.46
N ARG A 79 20.92 10.14 4.18
CA ARG A 79 21.50 10.10 2.85
C ARG A 79 20.62 9.32 1.90
N GLN A 80 20.47 9.83 0.66
CA GLN A 80 19.76 9.12 -0.39
C GLN A 80 20.40 7.75 -0.66
N ASP A 81 19.64 6.69 -0.50
CA ASP A 81 20.05 5.31 -0.74
C ASP A 81 18.93 4.54 -1.48
N GLU A 82 19.20 4.17 -2.72
CA GLU A 82 18.27 3.40 -3.55
C GLU A 82 17.98 2.01 -2.95
N VAL A 83 18.95 1.43 -2.21
CA VAL A 83 18.78 0.11 -1.59
C VAL A 83 17.67 0.17 -0.56
N ILE A 84 17.74 1.10 0.41
CA ILE A 84 16.77 1.19 1.50
C ILE A 84 15.36 1.49 0.98
N VAL A 85 15.24 2.38 0.00
CA VAL A 85 13.94 2.73 -0.60
C VAL A 85 13.33 1.54 -1.37
N THR A 86 14.17 0.78 -2.10
CA THR A 86 13.71 -0.44 -2.78
C THR A 86 13.28 -1.52 -1.79
N LEU A 87 14.01 -1.67 -0.68
CA LEU A 87 13.67 -2.66 0.35
C LEU A 87 12.38 -2.30 1.11
N MET A 88 12.07 -1.01 1.28
CA MET A 88 10.75 -0.57 1.77
C MET A 88 9.63 -1.12 0.89
N VAL A 89 9.73 -0.92 -0.43
CA VAL A 89 8.74 -1.44 -1.38
C VAL A 89 8.68 -2.98 -1.36
N TRP A 90 9.83 -3.66 -1.24
CA TRP A 90 9.84 -5.12 -1.15
C TRP A 90 9.17 -5.64 0.13
N ALA A 91 9.32 -4.92 1.25
CA ALA A 91 8.67 -5.27 2.51
C ALA A 91 7.13 -5.16 2.37
N ILE A 92 6.64 -4.10 1.71
CA ILE A 92 5.21 -3.95 1.39
C ILE A 92 4.72 -5.12 0.53
N ASP A 93 5.39 -5.38 -0.59
CA ASP A 93 5.05 -6.46 -1.52
C ASP A 93 5.10 -7.87 -0.87
N ALA A 94 5.97 -8.05 0.12
CA ALA A 94 6.07 -9.27 0.91
C ALA A 94 4.98 -9.39 1.98
N GLY A 95 4.23 -8.32 2.26
CA GLY A 95 3.25 -8.24 3.34
C GLY A 95 3.87 -8.06 4.73
N ASP A 96 5.15 -7.70 4.80
CA ASP A 96 5.83 -7.34 6.05
C ASP A 96 5.67 -5.84 6.32
N TYR A 97 4.44 -5.47 6.72
CA TYR A 97 4.09 -4.07 6.94
C TYR A 97 4.81 -3.44 8.13
N ALA A 98 5.22 -4.25 9.12
CA ALA A 98 6.00 -3.77 10.26
C ALA A 98 7.40 -3.32 9.81
N LEU A 99 8.09 -4.12 9.02
CA LEU A 99 9.37 -3.75 8.42
C LEU A 99 9.20 -2.56 7.45
N ALA A 100 8.14 -2.57 6.64
CA ALA A 100 7.84 -1.48 5.71
C ALA A 100 7.63 -0.15 6.44
N ALA A 101 6.86 -0.12 7.53
CA ALA A 101 6.65 1.08 8.35
C ALA A 101 7.94 1.56 9.03
N ARG A 102 8.76 0.62 9.54
CA ARG A 102 10.06 0.95 10.16
C ARG A 102 11.01 1.62 9.16
N ILE A 103 11.15 1.07 7.96
CA ILE A 103 11.96 1.66 6.89
C ILE A 103 11.29 2.95 6.39
N GLY A 104 9.97 2.93 6.21
CA GLY A 104 9.18 4.05 5.72
C GLY A 104 9.29 5.29 6.61
N ARG A 105 9.32 5.12 7.93
CA ARG A 105 9.57 6.22 8.88
C ARG A 105 10.88 6.94 8.54
N TYR A 106 11.97 6.20 8.36
CA TYR A 106 13.26 6.77 7.97
C TYR A 106 13.18 7.48 6.61
N VAL A 107 12.64 6.80 5.59
CA VAL A 107 12.53 7.34 4.23
C VAL A 107 11.71 8.63 4.19
N VAL A 108 10.59 8.68 4.91
CA VAL A 108 9.70 9.85 4.97
C VAL A 108 10.31 10.97 5.80
N THR A 109 10.86 10.66 6.98
CA THR A 109 11.47 11.68 7.87
C THR A 109 12.62 12.41 7.20
N HIS A 110 13.45 11.69 6.44
CA HIS A 110 14.58 12.27 5.72
C HIS A 110 14.25 12.74 4.30
N GLY A 111 13.01 12.59 3.85
CA GLY A 111 12.58 13.04 2.53
C GLY A 111 13.29 12.31 1.37
N LEU A 112 13.63 11.03 1.53
CA LEU A 112 14.31 10.27 0.49
C LEU A 112 13.42 10.12 -0.75
N LEU A 113 14.04 10.26 -1.91
CA LEU A 113 13.35 10.18 -3.19
C LEU A 113 13.04 8.73 -3.56
N MET A 114 11.85 8.52 -4.06
CA MET A 114 11.47 7.25 -4.68
C MET A 114 12.22 7.06 -6.01
N PRO A 115 12.48 5.79 -6.43
CA PRO A 115 13.03 5.53 -7.76
C PRO A 115 12.16 6.14 -8.87
N ASP A 116 12.79 6.55 -10.00
CA ASP A 116 12.17 7.28 -11.12
C ASP A 116 10.86 6.66 -11.66
N ARG A 117 10.66 5.37 -11.45
CA ARG A 117 9.42 4.66 -11.83
C ARG A 117 8.20 5.05 -11.00
N PHE A 118 8.39 5.70 -9.85
CA PHE A 118 7.31 6.16 -8.99
C PHE A 118 7.16 7.68 -9.14
N ASN A 119 5.99 8.12 -9.59
CA ASN A 119 5.67 9.55 -9.73
C ASN A 119 5.04 10.13 -8.44
N ARG A 120 5.12 9.39 -7.32
CA ARG A 120 4.51 9.74 -6.03
C ARG A 120 5.57 9.81 -4.95
N THR A 121 5.31 10.59 -3.90
CA THR A 121 6.18 10.67 -2.71
C THR A 121 6.21 9.32 -1.97
N ALA A 122 7.28 9.09 -1.21
CA ALA A 122 7.41 7.87 -0.40
C ALA A 122 6.24 7.72 0.59
N ALA A 123 5.79 8.80 1.22
CA ALA A 123 4.65 8.81 2.11
C ALA A 123 3.36 8.36 1.40
N THR A 124 3.10 8.89 0.20
CA THR A 124 1.93 8.50 -0.61
C THR A 124 1.96 7.03 -0.99
N VAL A 125 3.11 6.54 -1.48
CA VAL A 125 3.27 5.12 -1.86
C VAL A 125 3.08 4.21 -0.65
N LEU A 126 3.72 4.54 0.47
CA LEU A 126 3.64 3.72 1.68
C LEU A 126 2.20 3.59 2.20
N VAL A 127 1.48 4.71 2.30
CA VAL A 127 0.09 4.72 2.77
C VAL A 127 -0.82 3.95 1.82
N ASP A 128 -0.72 4.20 0.53
CA ASP A 128 -1.58 3.60 -0.49
C ASP A 128 -1.39 2.08 -0.53
N GLU A 129 -0.15 1.63 -0.64
CA GLU A 129 0.20 0.20 -0.78
C GLU A 129 -0.02 -0.62 0.52
N ILE A 130 -0.01 0.00 1.71
CA ILE A 130 -0.37 -0.68 2.96
C ILE A 130 -1.90 -0.72 3.13
N CYS A 131 -2.59 0.38 2.85
CA CYS A 131 -4.03 0.47 3.08
C CYS A 131 -4.86 -0.34 2.06
N ASP A 132 -4.47 -0.36 0.80
CA ASP A 132 -5.26 -1.01 -0.26
C ASP A 132 -5.49 -2.52 -0.02
N PRO A 133 -4.48 -3.35 0.31
CA PRO A 133 -4.71 -4.76 0.61
C PRO A 133 -5.62 -5.00 1.83
N ILE A 134 -5.51 -4.14 2.86
CA ILE A 134 -6.34 -4.21 4.07
C ILE A 134 -7.80 -3.89 3.71
N LEU A 135 -8.02 -2.81 2.96
CA LEU A 135 -9.36 -2.40 2.54
C LEU A 135 -9.99 -3.38 1.55
N VAL A 136 -9.19 -4.04 0.70
CA VAL A 136 -9.67 -5.11 -0.19
C VAL A 136 -10.16 -6.32 0.62
N GLN A 137 -9.45 -6.72 1.68
CA GLN A 137 -9.89 -7.80 2.57
C GLN A 137 -11.25 -7.47 3.20
N VAL A 138 -11.39 -6.28 3.78
CA VAL A 138 -12.66 -5.82 4.38
C VAL A 138 -13.79 -5.73 3.35
N LYS A 139 -13.48 -5.31 2.12
CA LYS A 139 -14.48 -5.24 1.04
C LYS A 139 -14.94 -6.63 0.57
N ALA A 140 -14.05 -7.61 0.60
CA ALA A 140 -14.36 -9.00 0.23
C ALA A 140 -15.19 -9.69 1.31
N ASP A 141 -14.87 -9.44 2.58
CA ASP A 141 -15.57 -9.96 3.74
C ASP A 141 -15.58 -8.91 4.85
N ASP A 142 -16.77 -8.33 5.11
CA ASP A 142 -16.96 -7.28 6.13
C ASP A 142 -16.74 -7.79 7.57
N THR A 143 -16.70 -9.10 7.78
CA THR A 143 -16.40 -9.73 9.08
C THR A 143 -14.92 -9.91 9.34
N THR A 144 -14.06 -9.66 8.34
CA THR A 144 -12.61 -9.80 8.47
C THR A 144 -12.06 -8.93 9.59
N ASP A 145 -11.32 -9.55 10.51
CA ASP A 145 -10.62 -8.84 11.57
C ASP A 145 -9.31 -8.22 11.03
N VAL A 146 -9.27 -6.91 11.01
CA VAL A 146 -8.09 -6.12 10.59
C VAL A 146 -7.44 -5.39 11.76
N THR A 147 -7.86 -5.66 13.00
CA THR A 147 -7.25 -5.14 14.23
C THR A 147 -5.74 -5.41 14.32
N PRO A 148 -5.20 -6.56 13.86
CA PRO A 148 -3.75 -6.80 13.88
C PRO A 148 -2.91 -5.76 13.11
N TYR A 149 -3.51 -5.03 12.18
CA TYR A 149 -2.81 -3.97 11.43
C TYR A 149 -2.82 -2.61 12.14
N LEU A 150 -3.58 -2.44 13.24
CA LEU A 150 -3.80 -1.14 13.89
C LEU A 150 -2.49 -0.45 14.26
N THR A 151 -1.57 -1.16 14.93
CA THR A 151 -0.27 -0.59 15.36
C THR A 151 0.51 -0.02 14.16
N VAL A 152 0.57 -0.76 13.05
CA VAL A 152 1.27 -0.30 11.85
C VAL A 152 0.55 0.90 11.22
N LEU A 153 -0.78 0.87 11.18
CA LEU A 153 -1.57 1.96 10.61
C LEU A 153 -1.45 3.25 11.44
N ASP A 154 -1.37 3.12 12.76
CA ASP A 154 -1.16 4.25 13.67
C ASP A 154 0.24 4.82 13.52
N ASP A 155 1.28 3.97 13.49
CA ASP A 155 2.65 4.37 13.21
C ASP A 155 2.77 5.14 11.89
N VAL A 156 2.16 4.60 10.83
CA VAL A 156 2.15 5.25 9.51
C VAL A 156 1.42 6.59 9.55
N ALA A 157 0.30 6.68 10.26
CA ALA A 157 -0.44 7.92 10.41
C ALA A 157 0.39 8.99 11.10
N ASP A 158 1.13 8.62 12.15
CA ASP A 158 1.94 9.55 12.94
C ASP A 158 3.07 10.17 12.12
N PHE A 159 3.93 9.36 11.53
CA PHE A 159 5.09 9.91 10.81
C PHE A 159 4.77 10.49 9.42
N THR A 160 3.58 10.21 8.87
CA THR A 160 3.11 10.82 7.61
C THR A 160 2.16 12.01 7.82
N ALA A 161 1.87 12.38 9.07
CA ALA A 161 0.89 13.45 9.39
C ALA A 161 1.21 14.78 8.70
N GLY A 162 2.49 15.15 8.66
CA GLY A 162 2.97 16.38 8.00
C GLY A 162 3.30 16.25 6.52
N SER A 163 3.16 15.06 5.93
CA SER A 163 3.50 14.82 4.52
C SER A 163 2.42 15.35 3.59
N ASP A 164 2.83 15.94 2.47
CA ASP A 164 1.91 16.27 1.38
C ASP A 164 1.53 14.99 0.62
N MET A 165 0.23 14.69 0.58
CA MET A 165 -0.32 13.53 -0.13
C MET A 165 -1.76 13.81 -0.59
N PRO A 166 -2.26 13.13 -1.64
CA PRO A 166 -3.63 13.28 -2.11
C PRO A 166 -4.65 12.98 -1.00
N ASP A 167 -5.72 13.79 -0.92
CA ASP A 167 -6.79 13.62 0.07
C ASP A 167 -7.41 12.22 0.05
N VAL A 168 -7.55 11.63 -1.13
CA VAL A 168 -8.04 10.25 -1.31
C VAL A 168 -7.16 9.23 -0.58
N VAL A 169 -5.83 9.41 -0.63
CA VAL A 169 -4.88 8.51 0.05
C VAL A 169 -4.96 8.69 1.56
N ARG A 170 -5.06 9.94 2.02
CA ARG A 170 -5.29 10.24 3.44
C ARG A 170 -6.64 9.68 3.94
N ALA A 171 -7.67 9.76 3.11
CA ALA A 171 -8.97 9.16 3.40
C ALA A 171 -8.90 7.63 3.53
N LYS A 172 -8.12 6.95 2.68
CA LYS A 172 -7.86 5.50 2.79
C LYS A 172 -7.24 5.13 4.14
N LEU A 173 -6.25 5.91 4.60
CA LEU A 173 -5.60 5.67 5.89
C LEU A 173 -6.59 5.84 7.06
N CYS A 174 -7.38 6.92 7.07
CA CYS A 174 -8.42 7.12 8.07
C CYS A 174 -9.43 5.97 8.06
N LYS A 175 -9.85 5.52 6.88
CA LYS A 175 -10.78 4.41 6.70
C LYS A 175 -10.19 3.09 7.20
N ALA A 176 -8.94 2.74 6.85
CA ALA A 176 -8.30 1.51 7.30
C ALA A 176 -8.16 1.45 8.82
N ARG A 177 -7.73 2.55 9.45
CA ARG A 177 -7.66 2.69 10.91
C ARG A 177 -9.02 2.53 11.57
N ALA A 178 -10.04 3.16 11.01
CA ALA A 178 -11.41 3.04 11.52
C ALA A 178 -11.94 1.62 11.45
N PHE A 179 -11.67 0.88 10.37
CA PHE A 179 -12.06 -0.53 10.27
C PHE A 179 -11.32 -1.43 11.26
N ALA A 180 -10.08 -1.11 11.62
CA ALA A 180 -9.33 -1.81 12.66
C ALA A 180 -9.89 -1.57 14.07
N LEU A 181 -10.47 -0.38 14.33
CA LEU A 181 -11.03 0.01 15.64
C LEU A 181 -12.52 -0.31 15.80
N ARG A 182 -13.26 -0.55 14.72
CA ARG A 182 -14.74 -0.59 14.73
C ARG A 182 -15.37 -1.66 15.63
N ASN A 183 -14.64 -2.73 15.93
CA ASN A 183 -15.11 -3.85 16.76
C ASN A 183 -14.53 -3.84 18.17
N GLY A 184 -13.78 -2.81 18.53
CA GLY A 184 -13.14 -2.66 19.82
C GLY A 184 -14.04 -2.08 20.91
N THR A 185 -13.45 -1.44 21.89
CA THR A 185 -14.11 -0.77 23.00
C THR A 185 -14.99 0.40 22.54
N THR A 186 -15.87 0.91 23.41
CA THR A 186 -16.70 2.08 23.12
C THR A 186 -15.86 3.31 22.73
N GLU A 187 -14.70 3.48 23.36
CA GLU A 187 -13.76 4.58 23.04
C GLU A 187 -13.14 4.40 21.66
N GLU A 188 -12.72 3.17 21.33
CA GLU A 188 -12.19 2.83 20.00
C GLU A 188 -13.26 3.00 18.92
N GLN A 189 -14.50 2.59 19.19
CA GLN A 189 -15.62 2.80 18.27
C GLN A 189 -15.94 4.28 18.07
N THR A 190 -15.81 5.11 19.09
CA THR A 190 -15.98 6.56 18.99
C THR A 190 -14.88 7.17 18.13
N THR A 191 -13.62 6.73 18.32
CA THR A 191 -12.47 7.12 17.49
C THR A 191 -12.67 6.66 16.04
N ALA A 192 -13.11 5.42 15.83
CA ALA A 192 -13.44 4.89 14.51
C ALA A 192 -14.49 5.76 13.80
N LEU A 193 -15.54 6.14 14.51
CA LEU A 193 -16.58 7.02 13.96
C LEU A 193 -16.04 8.40 13.55
N ALA A 194 -15.13 8.98 14.34
CA ALA A 194 -14.48 10.25 14.01
C ALA A 194 -13.61 10.09 12.75
N LEU A 195 -12.80 9.03 12.65
CA LEU A 195 -11.95 8.73 11.50
C LEU A 195 -12.77 8.50 10.21
N LEU A 196 -13.92 7.81 10.29
CA LEU A 196 -14.78 7.62 9.12
C LEU A 196 -15.42 8.93 8.63
N ARG A 197 -15.79 9.82 9.55
CA ARG A 197 -16.28 11.16 9.20
C ARG A 197 -15.20 11.99 8.54
N GLN A 198 -13.97 11.92 9.05
CA GLN A 198 -12.81 12.56 8.43
C GLN A 198 -12.54 11.99 7.05
N ALA A 199 -12.57 10.67 6.87
CA ALA A 199 -12.43 10.03 5.57
C ALA A 199 -13.49 10.51 4.56
N LEU A 200 -14.75 10.66 5.00
CA LEU A 200 -15.84 11.17 4.15
C LEU A 200 -15.66 12.65 3.78
N THR A 201 -15.06 13.44 4.66
CA THR A 201 -14.75 14.87 4.38
C THR A 201 -13.63 14.99 3.35
N LEU A 202 -12.60 14.14 3.43
CA LEU A 202 -11.48 14.12 2.50
C LEU A 202 -11.85 13.52 1.14
N ASP A 203 -12.69 12.48 1.14
CA ASP A 203 -13.17 11.83 -0.07
C ASP A 203 -14.66 11.45 0.08
N ALA A 204 -15.51 12.20 -0.61
CA ALA A 204 -16.95 11.93 -0.64
C ALA A 204 -17.30 10.55 -1.23
N GLY A 205 -16.37 9.98 -2.04
CA GLY A 205 -16.45 8.66 -2.64
C GLY A 205 -15.90 7.52 -1.78
N ALA A 206 -15.42 7.77 -0.57
CA ALA A 206 -14.79 6.76 0.30
C ALA A 206 -15.69 5.53 0.64
N GLY A 207 -17.00 5.61 0.39
CA GLY A 207 -17.93 4.48 0.56
C GLY A 207 -18.18 4.10 2.03
N VAL A 208 -18.07 5.05 2.97
CA VAL A 208 -18.14 4.81 4.42
C VAL A 208 -19.46 5.18 5.07
N LYS A 209 -20.44 5.69 4.31
CA LYS A 209 -21.71 6.24 4.87
C LYS A 209 -22.47 5.21 5.71
N LYS A 210 -22.65 3.98 5.20
CA LYS A 210 -23.34 2.90 5.92
C LYS A 210 -22.65 2.54 7.24
N GLU A 211 -21.32 2.53 7.24
CA GLU A 211 -20.54 2.21 8.43
C GLU A 211 -20.61 3.33 9.49
N ILE A 212 -20.61 4.59 9.06
CA ILE A 212 -20.85 5.74 9.93
C ILE A 212 -22.21 5.61 10.63
N GLU A 213 -23.27 5.29 9.90
CA GLU A 213 -24.62 5.11 10.46
C GLU A 213 -24.66 3.95 11.44
N ARG A 214 -24.00 2.83 11.11
CA ARG A 214 -23.91 1.66 11.98
C ARG A 214 -23.23 1.99 13.30
N LEU A 215 -22.02 2.55 13.24
CA LEU A 215 -21.24 2.91 14.43
C LEU A 215 -21.91 4.03 15.24
N ALA A 216 -22.53 5.02 14.60
CA ALA A 216 -23.24 6.09 15.32
C ALA A 216 -24.38 5.53 16.19
N ARG A 217 -25.12 4.51 15.71
CA ARG A 217 -26.17 3.83 16.51
C ARG A 217 -25.57 3.07 17.68
N VAL A 218 -24.43 2.36 17.46
CA VAL A 218 -23.76 1.59 18.52
C VAL A 218 -23.23 2.51 19.61
N VAL A 219 -22.50 3.56 19.24
CA VAL A 219 -21.94 4.53 20.20
C VAL A 219 -23.06 5.26 20.96
N LYS A 220 -24.15 5.66 20.29
CA LYS A 220 -25.31 6.29 20.95
C LYS A 220 -25.96 5.35 21.97
N LYS A 221 -26.09 4.05 21.62
CA LYS A 221 -26.66 3.05 22.53
C LYS A 221 -25.76 2.83 23.75
N ALA A 222 -24.45 2.75 23.56
CA ALA A 222 -23.50 2.60 24.65
C ALA A 222 -23.53 3.82 25.61
N ALA A 223 -23.56 5.04 25.04
CA ALA A 223 -23.66 6.27 25.85
C ALA A 223 -24.97 6.34 26.68
N ALA A 224 -26.08 5.81 26.15
CA ALA A 224 -27.34 5.76 26.89
C ALA A 224 -27.32 4.74 28.03
N GLN A 225 -26.46 3.72 27.97
CA GLN A 225 -26.31 2.72 29.03
C GLN A 225 -25.32 3.14 30.12
N THR A 226 -24.47 4.14 29.90
CA THR A 226 -23.50 4.68 30.85
C THR A 226 -23.98 5.97 31.55
N GLY A 227 -25.20 6.45 31.22
CA GLY A 227 -25.83 7.57 31.95
C GLY A 227 -26.17 7.17 33.39
N PRO A 228 -26.01 8.05 34.39
CA PRO A 228 -26.31 7.74 35.79
C PRO A 228 -27.77 7.39 35.93
N ASP A 229 -28.01 6.21 36.49
CA ASP A 229 -29.29 5.76 37.04
C ASP A 229 -29.79 6.80 38.06
N GLY A 230 -31.00 7.31 37.87
CA GLY A 230 -31.61 8.15 38.88
C GLY A 230 -32.57 9.18 38.31
N THR A 231 -33.77 8.79 37.93
CA THR A 231 -34.98 9.24 38.58
C THR A 231 -36.18 8.55 37.90
N ASP A 232 -36.76 7.68 38.65
CA ASP A 232 -38.15 7.27 38.57
C ASP A 232 -39.05 8.53 38.55
N SER A 233 -39.90 8.65 37.53
CA SER A 233 -41.11 9.48 37.57
C SER A 233 -42.15 8.82 36.69
N THR A 234 -42.91 7.96 37.30
CA THR A 234 -44.33 7.69 37.00
C THR A 234 -45.05 9.02 36.82
N ASP A 235 -45.79 9.19 35.76
CA ASP A 235 -47.21 9.47 35.78
C ASP A 235 -47.73 9.97 34.42
N GLY A 236 -48.99 9.62 34.09
CA GLY A 236 -49.88 10.42 33.26
C GLY A 236 -50.21 9.86 31.88
N SER A 237 -51.09 8.84 31.89
CA SER A 237 -52.16 8.65 30.91
C SER A 237 -52.73 9.98 30.38
N ASP A 238 -52.89 10.12 29.05
CA ASP A 238 -54.24 10.37 28.51
C ASP A 238 -54.24 10.30 26.98
N GLY A 239 -55.37 9.86 26.46
CA GLY A 239 -55.68 9.51 25.10
C GLY A 239 -56.03 10.70 24.21
N GLY A 240 -56.13 10.42 22.94
CA GLY A 240 -56.62 11.35 21.89
C GLY A 240 -56.60 10.72 20.52
N GLU A 241 -57.71 10.11 20.17
CA GLU A 241 -58.11 9.73 18.81
C GLU A 241 -58.14 10.93 17.86
N GLY A 242 -58.00 10.66 16.56
CA GLY A 242 -58.54 11.56 15.53
C GLY A 242 -57.82 11.46 14.18
N THR A 243 -58.27 10.58 13.35
CA THR A 243 -58.91 10.65 12.02
C THR A 243 -58.15 11.25 10.85
N GLU A 244 -57.93 10.38 9.89
CA GLU A 244 -58.19 10.44 8.44
C GLU A 244 -58.04 11.76 7.67
N GLY A 245 -57.41 11.62 6.51
CA GLY A 245 -57.45 12.58 5.41
C GLY A 245 -56.72 12.11 4.16
N ALA A 246 -57.47 11.46 3.31
CA ALA A 246 -57.06 11.05 1.95
C ALA A 246 -57.09 12.23 0.97
N GLY A 247 -56.41 12.06 -0.16
CA GLY A 247 -56.55 12.86 -1.35
C GLY A 247 -55.18 13.14 -1.99
N ASP A 248 -54.90 12.76 -3.07
CA ASP A 248 -55.35 12.41 -4.44
C ASP A 248 -54.38 13.08 -5.44
N ALA A 249 -54.03 12.24 -6.39
CA ALA A 249 -53.71 12.44 -7.81
C ALA A 249 -52.84 13.62 -8.34
N GLY A 250 -51.90 13.22 -9.16
CA GLY A 250 -51.83 13.66 -10.55
C GLY A 250 -50.66 14.55 -10.96
N GLY A 251 -49.98 14.11 -11.97
CA GLY A 251 -49.21 15.03 -12.81
C GLY A 251 -47.89 14.49 -13.41
N ASP A 252 -48.08 13.69 -14.40
CA ASP A 252 -47.12 13.37 -15.47
C ASP A 252 -46.51 14.64 -16.11
N THR A 253 -45.18 14.66 -16.33
CA THR A 253 -44.62 15.13 -17.62
C THR A 253 -43.12 14.79 -17.70
N ALA A 254 -42.78 14.11 -18.77
CA ALA A 254 -41.43 13.84 -19.26
C ALA A 254 -40.69 15.09 -19.74
N ALA A 255 -39.36 15.12 -19.57
CA ALA A 255 -38.38 15.69 -20.49
C ALA A 255 -36.99 15.25 -20.09
N ASP A 256 -36.46 14.36 -20.80
CA ASP A 256 -35.23 14.32 -21.63
C ASP A 256 -34.15 15.36 -21.24
N GLY A 257 -32.96 14.84 -20.94
CA GLY A 257 -31.74 15.60 -20.65
C GLY A 257 -30.54 14.66 -20.48
N ALA A 258 -30.03 14.18 -21.61
CA ALA A 258 -28.75 13.48 -21.65
C ALA A 258 -27.62 14.38 -21.12
N GLY A 259 -26.94 13.94 -20.07
CA GLY A 259 -25.72 14.51 -19.56
C GLY A 259 -24.77 13.40 -19.27
N ALA A 260 -23.88 13.11 -20.22
CA ALA A 260 -22.75 12.21 -20.04
C ALA A 260 -21.81 12.78 -18.99
N GLY A 261 -21.78 12.20 -17.81
CA GLY A 261 -20.76 12.41 -16.79
C GLY A 261 -19.73 11.31 -16.91
N GLU A 262 -18.56 11.64 -17.46
CA GLU A 262 -17.39 10.78 -17.49
C GLU A 262 -17.02 10.36 -16.07
N ALA A 263 -17.15 9.07 -15.82
CA ALA A 263 -16.51 8.41 -14.68
C ALA A 263 -15.00 8.42 -14.95
N ALA A 264 -14.26 9.28 -14.28
CA ALA A 264 -12.83 9.22 -14.22
C ALA A 264 -12.43 7.92 -13.50
N THR A 265 -12.19 6.89 -14.28
CA THR A 265 -11.49 5.69 -13.83
C THR A 265 -10.04 6.09 -13.61
N SER A 266 -9.63 6.16 -12.35
CA SER A 266 -8.23 6.18 -11.95
C SER A 266 -7.57 4.87 -12.42
N SER A 267 -7.05 4.89 -13.62
CA SER A 267 -6.22 3.80 -14.16
C SER A 267 -4.78 4.06 -13.81
N ASP A 268 -4.32 3.44 -12.76
CA ASP A 268 -2.91 3.39 -12.37
C ASP A 268 -2.11 2.71 -13.49
N PRO A 269 -1.07 3.34 -14.06
CA PRO A 269 -0.32 2.82 -15.20
C PRO A 269 0.39 1.48 -14.90
N VAL A 270 0.53 1.09 -13.64
CA VAL A 270 1.13 -0.19 -13.23
C VAL A 270 0.21 -1.37 -13.57
N VAL A 271 -1.11 -1.21 -13.50
CA VAL A 271 -2.09 -2.25 -13.87
C VAL A 271 -2.30 -2.32 -15.39
N ALA A 272 -2.18 -1.18 -16.10
CA ALA A 272 -2.33 -1.12 -17.55
C ALA A 272 -1.17 -1.77 -18.32
N ALA A 273 0.06 -1.72 -17.80
CA ALA A 273 1.24 -2.35 -18.42
C ALA A 273 1.18 -3.89 -18.41
N ILE A 274 0.44 -4.47 -17.47
CA ILE A 274 0.26 -5.94 -17.38
C ILE A 274 -0.83 -6.43 -18.33
N ALA A 275 -1.86 -5.62 -18.59
CA ALA A 275 -2.97 -6.00 -19.47
C ALA A 275 -2.65 -5.90 -20.97
N THR A 276 -1.70 -5.07 -21.38
CA THR A 276 -1.30 -4.90 -22.79
C THR A 276 -0.29 -5.94 -23.29
N ALA A 277 0.47 -6.59 -22.38
CA ALA A 277 1.44 -7.61 -22.77
C ALA A 277 0.80 -8.95 -23.19
N THR A 278 -0.46 -9.21 -22.83
CA THR A 278 -1.14 -10.49 -23.13
C THR A 278 -1.90 -10.50 -24.46
N LYS A 279 -2.00 -9.39 -25.19
CA LYS A 279 -2.78 -9.30 -26.44
C LYS A 279 -1.95 -9.28 -27.72
N ALA A 280 -0.61 -9.31 -27.64
CA ALA A 280 0.28 -9.18 -28.80
C ALA A 280 0.88 -10.51 -29.33
N THR A 281 0.54 -11.67 -28.76
CA THR A 281 1.12 -12.94 -29.20
C THR A 281 0.09 -13.88 -29.81
N ARG A 282 -0.56 -13.46 -30.90
CA ARG A 282 -1.28 -14.40 -31.77
C ARG A 282 -1.37 -13.89 -33.20
N LYS A 283 -0.23 -13.96 -33.92
CA LYS A 283 -0.20 -14.14 -35.38
C LYS A 283 1.12 -14.82 -35.74
N SER A 284 1.13 -16.14 -35.69
CA SER A 284 2.15 -16.96 -36.32
C SER A 284 1.81 -17.12 -37.79
N THR A 285 2.60 -16.55 -38.66
CA THR A 285 2.63 -16.92 -40.07
C THR A 285 3.75 -17.90 -40.29
N THR A 286 3.34 -19.09 -40.61
CA THR A 286 4.19 -20.19 -41.13
C THR A 286 5.02 -19.71 -42.30
N ARG A 287 6.34 -19.78 -42.19
CA ARG A 287 7.26 -19.64 -43.30
C ARG A 287 8.11 -20.92 -43.42
N LYS A 288 7.96 -21.58 -44.57
CA LYS A 288 8.59 -22.79 -45.02
C LYS A 288 10.14 -22.65 -45.10
N PRO A 289 10.95 -23.66 -44.72
CA PRO A 289 12.41 -23.53 -44.79
C PRO A 289 12.93 -23.77 -46.21
N ALA A 290 13.81 -22.87 -46.67
CA ALA A 290 14.54 -22.99 -47.91
C ALA A 290 15.84 -23.79 -47.71
N ALA A 291 16.14 -24.65 -48.65
CA ALA A 291 17.24 -25.58 -48.66
C ALA A 291 18.64 -24.90 -48.71
N ARG A 292 19.53 -25.39 -47.87
CA ARG A 292 20.93 -24.95 -47.77
C ARG A 292 21.79 -25.75 -48.73
N LYS A 293 22.35 -25.11 -49.76
CA LYS A 293 23.40 -25.65 -50.64
C LYS A 293 24.74 -25.68 -49.91
N THR A 294 25.34 -26.82 -49.78
CA THR A 294 26.73 -27.04 -49.33
C THR A 294 27.69 -26.77 -50.47
N THR A 295 28.63 -25.87 -50.26
CA THR A 295 29.83 -25.73 -51.08
C THR A 295 31.07 -26.14 -50.27
N ALA A 296 31.71 -27.18 -50.70
CA ALA A 296 32.98 -27.66 -50.19
C ALA A 296 34.11 -26.69 -50.52
N LYS A 297 34.92 -26.34 -49.53
CA LYS A 297 36.14 -25.56 -49.73
C LYS A 297 37.37 -26.44 -49.47
N LYS A 298 38.11 -26.57 -50.53
CA LYS A 298 39.35 -27.32 -50.75
C LYS A 298 40.49 -26.73 -49.94
N THR A 299 41.23 -27.52 -49.20
CA THR A 299 42.51 -27.20 -48.54
C THR A 299 43.66 -27.17 -49.54
N PRO A 300 44.63 -26.30 -49.44
CA PRO A 300 45.94 -26.52 -50.07
C PRO A 300 46.98 -26.93 -49.05
N ALA A 301 47.86 -27.81 -49.54
CA ALA A 301 48.95 -28.49 -48.86
C ALA A 301 50.13 -27.56 -48.49
N ALA A 302 50.87 -27.98 -47.47
CA ALA A 302 52.14 -27.44 -47.04
C ALA A 302 53.26 -27.71 -48.09
N LYS A 303 54.17 -26.73 -48.21
CA LYS A 303 55.57 -26.98 -48.66
C LYS A 303 56.53 -26.08 -47.95
N LYS A 304 57.47 -26.71 -47.26
CA LYS A 304 58.82 -26.36 -46.81
C LYS A 304 58.91 -25.24 -45.78
#